data_778793c32deae99078428f869ae7c419
#
_entry.id   778793c32deae99078428f869ae7c419
#
_cell.length_a   1.000
_cell.length_b   1.000
_cell.length_c   1.000
_cell.angle_alpha   90.00
_cell.angle_beta   90.00
_cell.angle_gamma   90.00
#
_symmetry.space_group_name_H-M   'P 1'
#
loop_
_entity.id
_entity.type
_entity.pdbx_description
1 polymer ?
#
loop_
_entity_poly.entity_id
_entity_poly.type
_entity_poly.pdbx_seq_one_letter_code
_entity_poly.pdbx_strand_id
1 'polypeptide(L)'
;QNIAVKLLEAIKYPNYDDVNLAPYHSSFDARNSALSRRTVQIYQELGLWSALQEHATPILEVNITEQGSFGKARLKAEQEKVESFGQVIENAWLGRVLLTEVQKQPLIELIDGVQVTQLTQDADMAYIDASRGEEQLSLQAKLVIAADGRDSFCRKALGIGASEHDYDQVAIVTTVQTSKPHNHVGFERFSSLGPLALLPLPGEYRRSVVWPVKKGTEGEWLGDENDQHFLDALQDTYGDRAGKFQKTGKRFSFPLSQVLAEKQAVGRVILMGNAANTIH
;
A
#
# COMPACT_ATOMS: atom_id res chain seq x y z
N GLN A 1 -23.42 10.81 10.64
CA GLN A 1 -23.35 10.66 12.10
C GLN A 1 -22.33 11.67 12.63
N ASN A 2 -22.70 12.47 13.63
CA ASN A 2 -21.84 13.47 14.22
C ASN A 2 -20.95 12.82 15.30
N ILE A 3 -19.89 12.12 14.88
CA ILE A 3 -18.89 11.51 15.76
C ILE A 3 -17.61 12.31 15.65
N ALA A 4 -17.13 12.86 16.76
CA ALA A 4 -15.83 13.51 16.83
C ALA A 4 -14.73 12.43 16.88
N VAL A 5 -13.69 12.61 16.08
CA VAL A 5 -12.58 11.68 15.92
C VAL A 5 -11.27 12.42 16.18
N LYS A 6 -10.38 11.83 16.97
CA LYS A 6 -8.97 12.22 17.08
C LYS A 6 -8.13 11.20 16.34
N LEU A 7 -7.45 11.65 15.30
CA LEU A 7 -6.57 10.82 14.49
C LEU A 7 -5.12 11.09 14.92
N LEU A 8 -4.50 10.10 15.57
CA LEU A 8 -3.12 10.17 16.03
C LEU A 8 -2.20 9.53 14.98
N GLU A 9 -1.12 10.22 14.64
CA GLU A 9 -0.15 9.74 13.66
C GLU A 9 1.29 10.07 14.09
N ALA A 10 2.18 9.11 13.99
CA ALA A 10 3.58 9.28 14.37
C ALA A 10 4.36 10.16 13.38
N ILE A 11 3.98 10.13 12.11
CA ILE A 11 4.60 10.95 11.06
C ILE A 11 3.96 12.33 11.07
N LYS A 12 4.79 13.36 10.96
CA LYS A 12 4.30 14.72 10.75
C LYS A 12 4.00 14.95 9.28
N TYR A 13 2.77 15.36 8.96
CA TYR A 13 2.34 15.63 7.60
C TYR A 13 2.43 17.11 7.23
N PRO A 14 2.67 17.42 5.95
CA PRO A 14 2.54 18.79 5.45
C PRO A 14 1.07 19.24 5.47
N ASN A 15 0.86 20.55 5.50
CA ASN A 15 -0.46 21.10 5.22
C ASN A 15 -0.72 21.02 3.71
N TYR A 16 -1.58 20.14 3.28
CA TYR A 16 -1.90 19.96 1.86
C TYR A 16 -2.82 21.04 1.27
N ASP A 17 -3.43 21.87 2.10
CA ASP A 17 -4.20 23.05 1.67
C ASP A 17 -3.31 24.30 1.51
N ASP A 18 -2.00 24.19 1.77
CA ASP A 18 -1.06 25.29 1.55
C ASP A 18 -0.97 25.60 0.05
N VAL A 19 -1.30 26.82 -0.32
CA VAL A 19 -1.23 27.35 -1.70
C VAL A 19 0.18 27.31 -2.30
N ASN A 20 1.21 27.26 -1.46
CA ASN A 20 2.62 27.13 -1.86
C ASN A 20 3.08 25.68 -2.03
N LEU A 21 2.22 24.70 -1.72
CA LEU A 21 2.56 23.32 -1.91
C LEU A 21 2.74 23.02 -3.40
N ALA A 22 3.91 22.50 -3.77
CA ALA A 22 4.21 22.14 -5.15
C ALA A 22 3.15 21.19 -5.74
N PRO A 23 2.78 21.36 -7.02
CA PRO A 23 1.92 20.41 -7.72
C PRO A 23 2.44 18.98 -7.61
N TYR A 24 1.52 18.03 -7.56
CA TYR A 24 1.91 16.63 -7.56
C TYR A 24 2.43 16.22 -8.94
N HIS A 25 3.56 15.52 -8.94
CA HIS A 25 4.12 14.89 -10.14
C HIS A 25 4.43 13.42 -9.85
N SER A 26 4.03 12.55 -10.76
CA SER A 26 4.35 11.12 -10.70
C SER A 26 5.86 10.88 -10.73
N SER A 27 6.34 10.00 -9.88
CA SER A 27 7.76 9.71 -9.72
C SER A 27 8.09 8.25 -10.05
N PHE A 28 9.31 8.00 -10.59
CA PHE A 28 9.83 6.64 -10.74
C PHE A 28 10.16 5.99 -9.39
N ASP A 29 10.35 6.78 -8.34
CA ASP A 29 10.66 6.30 -7.00
C ASP A 29 9.42 6.16 -6.10
N ALA A 30 8.21 6.35 -6.68
CA ALA A 30 6.97 6.23 -5.94
C ALA A 30 6.57 4.77 -5.72
N ARG A 31 6.11 4.47 -4.51
CA ARG A 31 5.40 3.21 -4.22
C ARG A 31 3.97 3.31 -4.70
N ASN A 32 3.43 2.18 -5.13
CA ASN A 32 2.12 2.09 -5.76
C ASN A 32 1.23 1.07 -5.05
N SER A 33 -0.08 1.28 -5.12
CA SER A 33 -1.08 0.33 -4.66
C SER A 33 -2.05 0.00 -5.78
N ALA A 34 -2.40 -1.28 -5.89
CA ALA A 34 -3.50 -1.73 -6.73
C ALA A 34 -4.79 -1.71 -5.89
N LEU A 35 -5.69 -0.83 -6.24
CA LEU A 35 -6.99 -0.70 -5.60
C LEU A 35 -7.98 -1.66 -6.26
N SER A 36 -8.64 -2.50 -5.46
CA SER A 36 -9.70 -3.35 -5.96
C SER A 36 -10.91 -2.53 -6.44
N ARG A 37 -11.78 -3.14 -7.25
CA ARG A 37 -13.06 -2.51 -7.64
C ARG A 37 -13.88 -2.07 -6.41
N ARG A 38 -13.93 -2.91 -5.37
CA ARG A 38 -14.68 -2.56 -4.15
C ARG A 38 -14.08 -1.34 -3.45
N THR A 39 -12.77 -1.23 -3.40
CA THR A 39 -12.09 -0.05 -2.84
C THR A 39 -12.41 1.22 -3.64
N VAL A 40 -12.41 1.12 -4.97
CA VAL A 40 -12.81 2.24 -5.85
C VAL A 40 -14.26 2.67 -5.58
N GLN A 41 -15.18 1.71 -5.46
CA GLN A 41 -16.58 1.99 -5.11
C GLN A 41 -16.72 2.70 -3.76
N ILE A 42 -15.97 2.27 -2.75
CA ILE A 42 -15.96 2.95 -1.44
C ILE A 42 -15.49 4.41 -1.59
N TYR A 43 -14.44 4.68 -2.37
CA TYR A 43 -13.99 6.05 -2.62
C TYR A 43 -15.01 6.86 -3.44
N GLN A 44 -15.76 6.23 -4.34
CA GLN A 44 -16.88 6.87 -5.03
C GLN A 44 -18.01 7.24 -4.06
N GLU A 45 -18.41 6.30 -3.20
CA GLU A 45 -19.43 6.50 -2.16
C GLU A 45 -19.03 7.63 -1.19
N LEU A 46 -17.74 7.79 -0.91
CA LEU A 46 -17.18 8.85 -0.07
C LEU A 46 -16.98 10.19 -0.82
N GLY A 47 -17.20 10.24 -2.14
CA GLY A 47 -16.98 11.44 -2.94
C GLY A 47 -15.51 11.77 -3.23
N LEU A 48 -14.58 10.85 -2.97
CA LEU A 48 -13.13 11.05 -3.10
C LEU A 48 -12.58 10.65 -4.48
N TRP A 49 -13.33 9.83 -5.21
CA TRP A 49 -12.82 9.22 -6.44
C TRP A 49 -12.51 10.24 -7.54
N SER A 50 -13.26 11.33 -7.65
CA SER A 50 -13.01 12.37 -8.65
C SER A 50 -11.59 12.95 -8.57
N ALA A 51 -11.06 13.14 -7.36
CA ALA A 51 -9.68 13.58 -7.16
C ALA A 51 -8.68 12.42 -7.34
N LEU A 52 -8.98 11.24 -6.81
CA LEU A 52 -8.08 10.10 -6.87
C LEU A 52 -7.81 9.64 -8.31
N GLN A 53 -8.84 9.65 -9.18
CA GLN A 53 -8.72 9.16 -10.55
C GLN A 53 -7.76 9.97 -11.44
N GLU A 54 -7.43 11.21 -11.08
CA GLU A 54 -6.53 12.08 -11.85
C GLU A 54 -5.14 11.44 -12.05
N HIS A 55 -4.68 10.65 -11.07
CA HIS A 55 -3.41 9.92 -11.12
C HIS A 55 -3.57 8.41 -10.91
N ALA A 56 -4.72 7.87 -11.28
CA ALA A 56 -4.98 6.44 -11.27
C ALA A 56 -4.91 5.85 -12.69
N THR A 57 -4.50 4.60 -12.80
CA THR A 57 -4.44 3.88 -14.08
C THR A 57 -5.29 2.62 -14.00
N PRO A 58 -6.31 2.44 -14.87
CA PRO A 58 -7.17 1.27 -14.83
C PRO A 58 -6.43 0.00 -15.28
N ILE A 59 -6.79 -1.12 -14.69
CA ILE A 59 -6.41 -2.46 -15.15
C ILE A 59 -7.58 -3.00 -15.98
N LEU A 60 -7.43 -2.98 -17.32
CA LEU A 60 -8.49 -3.42 -18.24
C LEU A 60 -8.32 -4.87 -18.69
N GLU A 61 -7.11 -5.39 -18.61
CA GLU A 61 -6.80 -6.79 -18.93
C GLU A 61 -5.80 -7.32 -17.91
N VAL A 62 -5.95 -8.58 -17.51
CA VAL A 62 -4.96 -9.30 -16.69
C VAL A 62 -4.50 -10.53 -17.45
N ASN A 63 -3.20 -10.64 -17.65
CA ASN A 63 -2.54 -11.79 -18.26
C ASN A 63 -1.79 -12.58 -17.20
N ILE A 64 -2.22 -13.81 -16.97
CA ILE A 64 -1.63 -14.72 -16.01
C ILE A 64 -0.86 -15.81 -16.75
N THR A 65 0.37 -16.06 -16.35
CA THR A 65 1.24 -17.09 -16.93
C THR A 65 2.06 -17.77 -15.85
N GLU A 66 2.55 -18.93 -16.15
CA GLU A 66 3.44 -19.71 -15.28
C GLU A 66 4.76 -19.99 -16.01
N GLN A 67 5.86 -19.91 -15.27
CA GLN A 67 7.19 -20.23 -15.81
C GLN A 67 7.27 -21.73 -16.13
N GLY A 68 7.75 -22.04 -17.35
CA GLY A 68 7.84 -23.42 -17.81
C GLY A 68 6.53 -24.04 -18.32
N SER A 69 5.39 -23.30 -18.22
CA SER A 69 4.09 -23.77 -18.74
C SER A 69 3.69 -23.05 -20.03
N PHE A 70 3.02 -23.77 -20.94
CA PHE A 70 2.39 -23.18 -22.13
C PHE A 70 1.05 -22.49 -21.82
N GLY A 71 0.46 -22.77 -20.66
CA GLY A 71 -0.80 -22.22 -20.23
C GLY A 71 -0.73 -20.70 -20.01
N LYS A 72 -1.79 -20.01 -20.45
CA LYS A 72 -2.02 -18.61 -20.12
C LYS A 72 -3.50 -18.40 -19.87
N ALA A 73 -3.84 -17.68 -18.81
CA ALA A 73 -5.18 -17.13 -18.61
C ALA A 73 -5.17 -15.64 -18.98
N ARG A 74 -6.25 -15.20 -19.62
CA ARG A 74 -6.44 -13.81 -19.98
C ARG A 74 -7.83 -13.39 -19.57
N LEU A 75 -7.92 -12.42 -18.69
CA LEU A 75 -9.17 -11.82 -18.25
C LEU A 75 -9.27 -10.43 -18.86
N LYS A 76 -10.40 -10.10 -19.46
CA LYS A 76 -10.68 -8.78 -20.03
C LYS A 76 -11.90 -8.18 -19.36
N ALA A 77 -11.78 -6.93 -18.89
CA ALA A 77 -12.83 -6.21 -18.20
C ALA A 77 -14.12 -6.13 -19.06
N GLU A 78 -13.99 -5.93 -20.37
CA GLU A 78 -15.08 -5.90 -21.32
C GLU A 78 -15.87 -7.22 -21.35
N GLN A 79 -15.16 -8.37 -21.33
CA GLN A 79 -15.79 -9.69 -21.34
C GLN A 79 -16.50 -10.00 -20.05
N GLU A 80 -15.96 -9.52 -18.92
CA GLU A 80 -16.53 -9.66 -17.59
C GLU A 80 -17.61 -8.58 -17.31
N LYS A 81 -17.89 -7.70 -18.29
CA LYS A 81 -18.87 -6.60 -18.18
C LYS A 81 -18.62 -5.69 -16.98
N VAL A 82 -17.35 -5.39 -16.73
CA VAL A 82 -16.90 -4.49 -15.69
C VAL A 82 -16.09 -3.35 -16.29
N GLU A 83 -16.08 -2.20 -15.63
CA GLU A 83 -15.35 -1.02 -16.09
C GLU A 83 -13.84 -1.24 -16.07
N SER A 84 -13.34 -1.87 -15.01
CA SER A 84 -11.95 -2.30 -14.84
C SER A 84 -11.85 -3.38 -13.77
N PHE A 85 -10.73 -4.11 -13.68
CA PHE A 85 -10.47 -5.03 -12.57
C PHE A 85 -10.02 -4.30 -11.30
N GLY A 86 -9.61 -3.06 -11.44
CA GLY A 86 -9.12 -2.20 -10.37
C GLY A 86 -8.34 -1.03 -10.94
N GLN A 87 -7.71 -0.27 -10.07
CA GLN A 87 -6.93 0.91 -10.42
C GLN A 87 -5.57 0.86 -9.73
N VAL A 88 -4.51 1.25 -10.42
CA VAL A 88 -3.20 1.41 -9.81
C VAL A 88 -2.95 2.90 -9.56
N ILE A 89 -2.53 3.22 -8.34
CA ILE A 89 -2.33 4.59 -7.91
C ILE A 89 -1.02 4.72 -7.11
N GLU A 90 -0.33 5.83 -7.25
CA GLU A 90 0.83 6.13 -6.41
C GLU A 90 0.39 6.47 -4.98
N ASN A 91 1.03 5.84 -3.98
CA ASN A 91 0.65 6.02 -2.58
C ASN A 91 0.80 7.47 -2.10
N ALA A 92 1.75 8.21 -2.69
CA ALA A 92 1.93 9.63 -2.38
C ALA A 92 0.72 10.47 -2.81
N TRP A 93 0.13 10.19 -3.98
CA TRP A 93 -1.10 10.85 -4.42
C TRP A 93 -2.31 10.44 -3.58
N LEU A 94 -2.45 9.13 -3.35
CA LEU A 94 -3.50 8.60 -2.48
C LEU A 94 -3.48 9.27 -1.10
N GLY A 95 -2.31 9.31 -0.47
CA GLY A 95 -2.12 9.96 0.84
C GLY A 95 -2.44 11.44 0.80
N ARG A 96 -1.99 12.16 -0.25
CA ARG A 96 -2.28 13.59 -0.41
C ARG A 96 -3.79 13.87 -0.45
N VAL A 97 -4.53 13.15 -1.29
CA VAL A 97 -5.99 13.33 -1.42
C VAL A 97 -6.69 13.00 -0.10
N LEU A 98 -6.35 11.87 0.52
CA LEU A 98 -7.00 11.45 1.76
C LEU A 98 -6.72 12.42 2.92
N LEU A 99 -5.48 12.87 3.09
CA LEU A 99 -5.12 13.80 4.16
C LEU A 99 -5.69 15.20 3.93
N THR A 100 -5.76 15.67 2.69
CA THR A 100 -6.46 16.91 2.36
C THR A 100 -7.92 16.84 2.82
N GLU A 101 -8.61 15.74 2.56
CA GLU A 101 -9.99 15.59 2.99
C GLU A 101 -10.11 15.45 4.52
N VAL A 102 -9.20 14.73 5.18
CA VAL A 102 -9.15 14.65 6.66
C VAL A 102 -9.01 16.05 7.28
N GLN A 103 -8.12 16.87 6.72
CA GLN A 103 -7.87 18.24 7.22
C GLN A 103 -9.08 19.19 7.03
N LYS A 104 -9.96 18.92 6.07
CA LYS A 104 -11.19 19.69 5.84
C LYS A 104 -12.36 19.26 6.74
N GLN A 105 -12.29 18.08 7.36
CA GLN A 105 -13.40 17.55 8.15
C GLN A 105 -13.45 18.19 9.54
N PRO A 106 -14.51 18.96 9.90
CA PRO A 106 -14.55 19.69 11.16
C PRO A 106 -14.67 18.80 12.40
N LEU A 107 -15.04 17.53 12.22
CA LEU A 107 -15.15 16.57 13.31
C LEU A 107 -13.91 15.67 13.46
N ILE A 108 -12.90 15.85 12.62
CA ILE A 108 -11.64 15.11 12.70
C ILE A 108 -10.53 16.05 13.15
N GLU A 109 -9.98 15.79 14.31
CA GLU A 109 -8.77 16.46 14.81
C GLU A 109 -7.56 15.58 14.47
N LEU A 110 -6.72 16.01 13.51
CA LEU A 110 -5.46 15.36 13.20
C LEU A 110 -4.38 15.80 14.18
N ILE A 111 -3.84 14.87 14.94
CA ILE A 111 -2.75 15.05 15.91
C ILE A 111 -1.56 14.26 15.41
N ASP A 112 -0.72 14.89 14.60
CA ASP A 112 0.43 14.27 13.95
C ASP A 112 1.75 14.50 14.70
N GLY A 113 2.77 13.74 14.35
CA GLY A 113 4.07 13.76 15.03
C GLY A 113 4.01 13.25 16.46
N VAL A 114 3.03 12.40 16.81
CA VAL A 114 2.83 11.88 18.16
C VAL A 114 3.02 10.36 18.22
N GLN A 115 3.74 9.90 19.22
CA GLN A 115 3.95 8.48 19.50
C GLN A 115 3.06 8.04 20.66
N VAL A 116 2.17 7.09 20.44
CA VAL A 116 1.39 6.47 21.53
C VAL A 116 2.33 5.67 22.43
N THR A 117 2.27 5.94 23.74
CA THR A 117 3.16 5.35 24.74
C THR A 117 2.44 4.45 25.73
N GLN A 118 1.13 4.66 25.92
CA GLN A 118 0.30 3.84 26.79
C GLN A 118 -1.11 3.72 26.25
N LEU A 119 -1.71 2.55 26.43
CA LEU A 119 -3.12 2.29 26.15
C LEU A 119 -3.68 1.42 27.27
N THR A 120 -4.68 1.96 27.97
CA THR A 120 -5.43 1.25 29.01
C THR A 120 -6.93 1.43 28.78
N GLN A 121 -7.76 0.66 29.45
CA GLN A 121 -9.21 0.75 29.32
C GLN A 121 -9.92 0.25 30.57
N ASP A 122 -11.12 0.75 30.80
CA ASP A 122 -12.10 0.21 31.73
C ASP A 122 -13.41 -0.18 31.02
N ALA A 123 -14.49 -0.35 31.76
CA ALA A 123 -15.78 -0.71 31.19
C ALA A 123 -16.37 0.37 30.25
N ASP A 124 -16.04 1.65 30.49
CA ASP A 124 -16.69 2.79 29.85
C ASP A 124 -15.79 3.49 28.83
N MET A 125 -14.49 3.55 29.08
CA MET A 125 -13.55 4.38 28.33
C MET A 125 -12.23 3.64 28.03
N ALA A 126 -11.56 4.07 26.96
CA ALA A 126 -10.15 3.81 26.71
C ALA A 126 -9.34 5.08 26.96
N TYR A 127 -8.14 4.92 27.51
CA TYR A 127 -7.20 5.99 27.87
C TYR A 127 -5.91 5.80 27.10
N ILE A 128 -5.48 6.85 26.43
CA ILE A 128 -4.31 6.85 25.56
C ILE A 128 -3.35 7.95 26.04
N ASP A 129 -2.12 7.56 26.37
CA ASP A 129 -1.04 8.50 26.53
C ASP A 129 -0.16 8.48 25.29
N ALA A 130 0.24 9.66 24.83
CA ALA A 130 1.10 9.86 23.68
C ALA A 130 2.11 10.97 23.95
N SER A 131 3.24 10.97 23.24
CA SER A 131 4.27 11.98 23.35
C SER A 131 4.61 12.62 22.02
N ARG A 132 4.90 13.92 22.02
CA ARG A 132 5.46 14.69 20.93
C ARG A 132 6.75 15.36 21.44
N GLY A 133 7.89 14.70 21.25
CA GLY A 133 9.12 15.12 21.92
C GLY A 133 8.96 15.10 23.45
N GLU A 134 9.08 16.26 24.09
CA GLU A 134 8.90 16.40 25.54
C GLU A 134 7.43 16.63 25.97
N GLU A 135 6.56 16.99 25.03
CA GLU A 135 5.15 17.22 25.30
C GLU A 135 4.44 15.88 25.55
N GLN A 136 3.65 15.81 26.63
CA GLN A 136 2.83 14.64 26.96
C GLN A 136 1.36 14.96 26.68
N LEU A 137 0.66 14.03 26.06
CA LEU A 137 -0.74 14.11 25.71
C LEU A 137 -1.48 12.96 26.38
N SER A 138 -2.55 13.25 27.10
CA SER A 138 -3.45 12.24 27.67
C SER A 138 -4.85 12.41 27.07
N LEU A 139 -5.36 11.37 26.45
CA LEU A 139 -6.62 11.35 25.74
C LEU A 139 -7.52 10.25 26.27
N GLN A 140 -8.83 10.43 26.12
CA GLN A 140 -9.81 9.41 26.45
C GLN A 140 -10.85 9.30 25.31
N ALA A 141 -11.32 8.09 25.05
CA ALA A 141 -12.28 7.81 24.00
C ALA A 141 -13.23 6.67 24.38
N LYS A 142 -14.45 6.71 23.86
CA LYS A 142 -15.40 5.60 24.00
C LYS A 142 -15.00 4.38 23.16
N LEU A 143 -14.25 4.61 22.10
CA LEU A 143 -13.75 3.58 21.20
C LEU A 143 -12.42 4.02 20.62
N VAL A 144 -11.46 3.11 20.58
CA VAL A 144 -10.18 3.26 19.89
C VAL A 144 -10.15 2.32 18.68
N ILE A 145 -9.79 2.86 17.53
CA ILE A 145 -9.51 2.08 16.34
C ILE A 145 -7.99 2.09 16.15
N ALA A 146 -7.36 0.95 16.45
CA ALA A 146 -5.92 0.78 16.31
C ALA A 146 -5.61 0.37 14.86
N ALA A 147 -5.05 1.29 14.10
CA ALA A 147 -4.60 1.12 12.70
C ALA A 147 -3.09 1.35 12.59
N ASP A 148 -2.34 1.02 13.63
CA ASP A 148 -0.93 1.31 13.89
C ASP A 148 0.05 0.30 13.29
N GLY A 149 -0.40 -0.42 12.24
CA GLY A 149 0.45 -1.21 11.37
C GLY A 149 0.75 -2.63 11.90
N ARG A 150 1.63 -3.34 11.17
CA ARG A 150 1.98 -4.74 11.42
C ARG A 150 2.48 -4.99 12.85
N ASP A 151 3.37 -4.12 13.32
CA ASP A 151 4.01 -4.25 14.64
C ASP A 151 3.22 -3.57 15.76
N SER A 152 1.92 -3.43 15.59
CA SER A 152 0.95 -2.70 16.41
C SER A 152 1.32 -2.65 17.89
N PHE A 153 1.55 -1.44 18.38
CA PHE A 153 1.71 -1.16 19.81
C PHE A 153 0.43 -1.48 20.56
N CYS A 154 -0.72 -1.07 20.01
CA CYS A 154 -2.02 -1.28 20.65
C CYS A 154 -2.33 -2.77 20.83
N ARG A 155 -2.03 -3.62 19.84
CA ARG A 155 -2.18 -5.07 19.94
C ARG A 155 -1.36 -5.62 21.08
N LYS A 156 -0.08 -5.22 21.18
CA LYS A 156 0.85 -5.65 22.24
C LYS A 156 0.41 -5.17 23.62
N ALA A 157 0.02 -3.89 23.73
CA ALA A 157 -0.45 -3.29 24.99
C ALA A 157 -1.69 -3.99 25.57
N LEU A 158 -2.54 -4.54 24.71
CA LEU A 158 -3.73 -5.29 25.11
C LEU A 158 -3.46 -6.79 25.36
N GLY A 159 -2.23 -7.26 25.22
CA GLY A 159 -1.88 -8.66 25.35
C GLY A 159 -2.54 -9.56 24.31
N ILE A 160 -2.90 -9.02 23.14
CA ILE A 160 -3.49 -9.78 22.05
C ILE A 160 -2.36 -10.51 21.31
N GLY A 161 -2.38 -11.84 21.36
CA GLY A 161 -1.46 -12.68 20.59
C GLY A 161 -1.70 -12.57 19.08
N ALA A 162 -0.71 -12.99 18.31
CA ALA A 162 -0.81 -13.11 16.87
C ALA A 162 -0.09 -14.36 16.37
N SER A 163 -0.68 -15.03 15.38
CA SER A 163 0.05 -16.05 14.63
C SER A 163 0.87 -15.38 13.55
N GLU A 164 2.13 -15.76 13.42
CA GLU A 164 3.03 -15.23 12.41
C GLU A 164 3.52 -16.38 11.51
N HIS A 165 3.51 -16.14 10.20
CA HIS A 165 4.08 -17.03 9.21
C HIS A 165 5.00 -16.24 8.27
N ASP A 166 6.28 -16.54 8.30
CA ASP A 166 7.29 -15.99 7.39
C ASP A 166 7.35 -16.88 6.15
N TYR A 167 7.21 -16.29 4.96
CA TYR A 167 7.29 -17.01 3.69
C TYR A 167 8.72 -17.24 3.21
N ASP A 168 9.71 -16.81 3.97
CA ASP A 168 11.14 -16.83 3.59
C ASP A 168 11.42 -16.11 2.25
N GLN A 169 10.65 -15.07 2.02
CA GLN A 169 10.68 -14.28 0.79
C GLN A 169 10.62 -12.78 1.11
N VAL A 170 11.13 -12.00 0.15
CA VAL A 170 11.08 -10.54 0.15
C VAL A 170 10.55 -10.08 -1.20
N ALA A 171 9.63 -9.15 -1.22
CA ALA A 171 9.20 -8.49 -2.46
C ALA A 171 10.10 -7.30 -2.77
N ILE A 172 10.71 -7.31 -3.94
CA ILE A 172 11.34 -6.11 -4.54
C ILE A 172 10.26 -5.34 -5.27
N VAL A 173 10.07 -4.08 -4.88
CA VAL A 173 9.06 -3.18 -5.46
C VAL A 173 9.73 -1.98 -6.08
N THR A 174 9.38 -1.68 -7.32
CA THR A 174 9.91 -0.52 -8.06
C THR A 174 8.99 -0.12 -9.21
N THR A 175 9.30 0.99 -9.86
CA THR A 175 8.74 1.38 -11.15
C THR A 175 9.76 1.15 -12.25
N VAL A 176 9.33 0.60 -13.37
CA VAL A 176 10.17 0.41 -14.57
C VAL A 176 9.55 1.09 -15.78
N GLN A 177 10.39 1.40 -16.77
CA GLN A 177 9.97 1.79 -18.12
C GLN A 177 10.19 0.62 -19.06
N THR A 178 9.21 0.36 -19.93
CA THR A 178 9.28 -0.68 -20.95
C THR A 178 9.24 -0.09 -22.36
N SER A 179 9.81 -0.79 -23.35
CA SER A 179 9.81 -0.35 -24.75
C SER A 179 8.46 -0.48 -25.45
N LYS A 180 7.51 -1.20 -24.84
CA LYS A 180 6.12 -1.34 -25.33
C LYS A 180 5.16 -0.68 -24.38
N PRO A 181 4.12 0.01 -24.88
CA PRO A 181 3.08 0.60 -24.03
C PRO A 181 2.36 -0.51 -23.25
N HIS A 182 1.88 -0.16 -22.05
CA HIS A 182 1.19 -1.15 -21.22
C HIS A 182 -0.26 -1.43 -21.67
N ASN A 183 -0.88 -0.54 -22.43
CA ASN A 183 -2.27 -0.69 -22.90
C ASN A 183 -3.24 -1.12 -21.79
N HIS A 184 -3.03 -0.65 -20.55
CA HIS A 184 -3.79 -0.99 -19.36
C HIS A 184 -3.81 -2.50 -19.00
N VAL A 185 -2.78 -3.24 -19.44
CA VAL A 185 -2.63 -4.67 -19.16
C VAL A 185 -1.77 -4.87 -17.93
N GLY A 186 -2.35 -5.51 -16.92
CA GLY A 186 -1.63 -6.10 -15.79
C GLY A 186 -1.11 -7.49 -16.17
N PHE A 187 0.07 -7.84 -15.71
CA PHE A 187 0.66 -9.15 -15.91
C PHE A 187 1.01 -9.78 -14.58
N GLU A 188 0.76 -11.07 -14.49
CA GLU A 188 1.18 -11.89 -13.36
C GLU A 188 1.85 -13.16 -13.88
N ARG A 189 3.10 -13.37 -13.48
CA ARG A 189 3.87 -14.52 -13.89
C ARG A 189 4.28 -15.33 -12.67
N PHE A 190 3.68 -16.48 -12.50
CA PHE A 190 4.05 -17.41 -11.45
C PHE A 190 5.41 -18.03 -11.72
N SER A 191 6.24 -18.10 -10.71
CA SER A 191 7.53 -18.78 -10.68
C SER A 191 7.64 -19.64 -9.43
N SER A 192 8.74 -20.36 -9.26
CA SER A 192 9.02 -21.12 -8.04
C SER A 192 9.13 -20.25 -6.78
N LEU A 193 9.40 -18.95 -6.95
CA LEU A 193 9.48 -17.96 -5.86
C LEU A 193 8.17 -17.14 -5.70
N GLY A 194 7.10 -17.51 -6.43
CA GLY A 194 5.82 -16.81 -6.36
C GLY A 194 5.57 -15.91 -7.58
N PRO A 195 4.49 -15.10 -7.54
CA PRO A 195 4.06 -14.30 -8.67
C PRO A 195 4.90 -13.03 -8.83
N LEU A 196 5.49 -12.84 -10.01
CA LEU A 196 6.01 -11.56 -10.46
C LEU A 196 4.88 -10.78 -11.10
N ALA A 197 4.55 -9.61 -10.56
CA ALA A 197 3.51 -8.73 -11.07
C ALA A 197 4.09 -7.51 -11.78
N LEU A 198 3.50 -7.16 -12.95
CA LEU A 198 3.71 -5.90 -13.65
C LEU A 198 2.36 -5.20 -13.81
N LEU A 199 2.20 -4.03 -13.23
CA LEU A 199 0.95 -3.28 -13.26
C LEU A 199 1.12 -1.95 -14.01
N PRO A 200 0.10 -1.50 -14.77
CA PRO A 200 0.17 -0.24 -15.51
C PRO A 200 0.16 0.97 -14.56
N LEU A 201 0.98 1.97 -14.86
CA LEU A 201 1.06 3.24 -14.13
C LEU A 201 0.75 4.43 -15.04
N PRO A 202 0.48 5.63 -14.50
CA PRO A 202 0.36 6.83 -15.31
C PRO A 202 1.59 7.02 -16.23
N GLY A 203 1.34 7.26 -17.52
CA GLY A 203 2.34 7.24 -18.58
C GLY A 203 2.44 5.87 -19.26
N GLU A 204 2.25 5.85 -20.59
CA GLU A 204 2.05 4.64 -21.41
C GLU A 204 3.07 3.51 -21.20
N TYR A 205 4.31 3.86 -20.86
CA TYR A 205 5.45 2.94 -20.80
C TYR A 205 5.90 2.63 -19.37
N ARG A 206 5.20 3.17 -18.36
CA ARG A 206 5.56 2.97 -16.95
C ARG A 206 4.78 1.81 -16.35
N ARG A 207 5.48 0.97 -15.60
CA ARG A 207 4.88 -0.17 -14.88
C ARG A 207 5.40 -0.26 -13.47
N SER A 208 4.53 -0.58 -12.53
CA SER A 208 4.93 -1.06 -11.21
C SER A 208 5.37 -2.52 -11.30
N VAL A 209 6.44 -2.85 -10.62
CA VAL A 209 6.98 -4.21 -10.47
C VAL A 209 6.82 -4.63 -9.02
N VAL A 210 6.32 -5.83 -8.80
CA VAL A 210 6.40 -6.55 -7.53
C VAL A 210 7.03 -7.91 -7.84
N TRP A 211 8.27 -8.11 -7.39
CA TRP A 211 9.05 -9.31 -7.70
C TRP A 211 9.48 -10.01 -6.40
N PRO A 212 8.93 -11.19 -6.07
CA PRO A 212 9.38 -11.97 -4.94
C PRO A 212 10.77 -12.57 -5.22
N VAL A 213 11.67 -12.40 -4.25
CA VAL A 213 13.00 -12.99 -4.23
C VAL A 213 13.21 -13.74 -2.92
N LYS A 214 14.21 -14.61 -2.86
CA LYS A 214 14.54 -15.33 -1.64
C LYS A 214 15.03 -14.35 -0.56
N LYS A 215 14.57 -14.50 0.65
CA LYS A 215 15.04 -13.70 1.80
C LYS A 215 16.55 -13.86 1.98
N GLY A 216 17.23 -12.71 2.21
CA GLY A 216 18.68 -12.64 2.32
C GLY A 216 19.43 -12.41 1.00
N THR A 217 18.73 -12.42 -0.15
CA THR A 217 19.33 -12.09 -1.46
C THR A 217 18.94 -10.69 -1.96
N GLU A 218 18.11 -9.96 -1.22
CA GLU A 218 17.61 -8.64 -1.62
C GLU A 218 18.71 -7.62 -1.91
N GLY A 219 19.88 -7.73 -1.24
CA GLY A 219 21.02 -6.87 -1.49
C GLY A 219 21.57 -6.91 -2.92
N GLU A 220 21.35 -8.02 -3.65
CA GLU A 220 21.76 -8.16 -5.05
C GLU A 220 20.94 -7.25 -5.98
N TRP A 221 19.75 -6.85 -5.54
CA TRP A 221 18.75 -6.14 -6.35
C TRP A 221 18.60 -4.67 -5.97
N LEU A 222 19.08 -4.27 -4.79
CA LEU A 222 18.99 -2.91 -4.27
C LEU A 222 20.24 -2.09 -4.64
N GLY A 223 20.08 -0.75 -4.66
CA GLY A 223 21.18 0.19 -4.98
C GLY A 223 21.26 0.50 -6.50
N ASP A 224 21.55 1.76 -6.82
CA ASP A 224 21.54 2.26 -8.20
C ASP A 224 22.65 1.62 -9.06
N GLU A 225 23.73 1.18 -8.45
CA GLU A 225 24.84 0.44 -9.10
C GLU A 225 24.38 -0.90 -9.69
N ASN A 226 23.25 -1.43 -9.23
CA ASN A 226 22.69 -2.70 -9.68
C ASN A 226 21.59 -2.54 -10.74
N ASP A 227 21.36 -1.35 -11.28
CA ASP A 227 20.23 -1.07 -12.20
C ASP A 227 20.23 -2.00 -13.42
N GLN A 228 21.37 -2.13 -14.13
CA GLN A 228 21.45 -2.97 -15.32
C GLN A 228 21.29 -4.44 -14.96
N HIS A 229 21.92 -4.90 -13.90
CA HIS A 229 21.80 -6.28 -13.42
C HIS A 229 20.35 -6.62 -13.07
N PHE A 230 19.65 -5.72 -12.39
CA PHE A 230 18.24 -5.88 -12.07
C PHE A 230 17.36 -5.95 -13.32
N LEU A 231 17.57 -5.05 -14.30
CA LEU A 231 16.79 -5.03 -15.54
C LEU A 231 17.01 -6.30 -16.38
N ASP A 232 18.24 -6.80 -16.45
CA ASP A 232 18.57 -8.03 -17.18
C ASP A 232 17.92 -9.25 -16.51
N ALA A 233 18.03 -9.38 -15.20
CA ALA A 233 17.41 -10.46 -14.44
C ALA A 233 15.87 -10.42 -14.52
N LEU A 234 15.29 -9.21 -14.47
CA LEU A 234 13.85 -9.02 -14.65
C LEU A 234 13.41 -9.43 -16.08
N GLN A 235 14.22 -9.07 -17.10
CA GLN A 235 13.97 -9.45 -18.49
C GLN A 235 14.01 -10.97 -18.67
N ASP A 236 15.00 -11.63 -18.10
CA ASP A 236 15.15 -13.09 -18.17
C ASP A 236 13.99 -13.81 -17.46
N THR A 237 13.59 -13.30 -16.31
CA THR A 237 12.49 -13.88 -15.52
C THR A 237 11.15 -13.68 -16.22
N TYR A 238 10.91 -12.49 -16.78
CA TYR A 238 9.62 -12.14 -17.36
C TYR A 238 9.49 -12.50 -18.84
N GLY A 239 10.57 -12.36 -19.61
CA GLY A 239 10.59 -12.50 -21.07
C GLY A 239 10.19 -11.20 -21.80
N ASP A 240 9.95 -11.28 -23.13
CA ASP A 240 9.80 -10.13 -24.02
C ASP A 240 8.34 -9.61 -24.18
N ARG A 241 7.40 -10.12 -23.42
CA ARG A 241 5.97 -9.78 -23.60
C ARG A 241 5.67 -8.30 -23.35
N ALA A 242 6.27 -7.73 -22.32
CA ALA A 242 6.16 -6.31 -21.98
C ALA A 242 7.10 -5.41 -22.84
N GLY A 243 7.88 -6.00 -23.74
CA GLY A 243 8.99 -5.36 -24.43
C GLY A 243 10.26 -5.43 -23.60
N LYS A 244 11.25 -4.59 -23.94
CA LYS A 244 12.50 -4.49 -23.18
C LYS A 244 12.35 -3.59 -21.98
N PHE A 245 12.88 -3.99 -20.84
CA PHE A 245 13.00 -3.14 -19.66
C PHE A 245 14.17 -2.18 -19.87
N GLN A 246 13.91 -0.89 -19.82
CA GLN A 246 14.86 0.15 -20.25
C GLN A 246 15.38 1.01 -19.09
N LYS A 247 14.55 1.19 -18.05
CA LYS A 247 14.87 2.03 -16.90
C LYS A 247 14.16 1.48 -15.67
N THR A 248 14.80 1.60 -14.51
CA THR A 248 14.21 1.35 -13.20
C THR A 248 14.31 2.58 -12.32
N GLY A 249 13.37 2.74 -11.41
CA GLY A 249 13.46 3.67 -10.31
C GLY A 249 14.10 3.04 -9.08
N LYS A 250 14.08 3.76 -7.98
CA LYS A 250 14.54 3.25 -6.69
C LYS A 250 13.80 1.97 -6.32
N ARG A 251 14.56 0.97 -5.89
CA ARG A 251 14.03 -0.32 -5.47
C ARG A 251 13.86 -0.36 -3.95
N PHE A 252 12.74 -0.92 -3.51
CA PHE A 252 12.42 -1.12 -2.12
C PHE A 252 12.21 -2.61 -1.86
N SER A 253 12.57 -3.08 -0.68
CA SER A 253 12.35 -4.45 -0.26
C SER A 253 11.35 -4.52 0.89
N PHE A 254 10.46 -5.50 0.84
CA PHE A 254 9.43 -5.73 1.86
C PHE A 254 9.39 -7.22 2.22
N PRO A 255 9.64 -7.59 3.48
CA PRO A 255 9.47 -8.97 3.91
C PRO A 255 8.05 -9.46 3.66
N LEU A 256 7.93 -10.65 3.08
CA LEU A 256 6.65 -11.29 2.85
C LEU A 256 6.34 -12.20 4.03
N SER A 257 5.34 -11.82 4.79
CA SER A 257 4.90 -12.55 5.98
C SER A 257 3.42 -12.33 6.22
N GLN A 258 2.80 -13.27 6.89
CA GLN A 258 1.45 -13.15 7.41
C GLN A 258 1.50 -12.92 8.91
N VAL A 259 0.70 -11.99 9.40
CA VAL A 259 0.47 -11.76 10.83
C VAL A 259 -1.05 -11.69 11.03
N LEU A 260 -1.60 -12.57 11.83
CA LEU A 260 -3.03 -12.60 12.12
C LEU A 260 -3.24 -12.46 13.62
N ALA A 261 -3.88 -11.39 14.04
CA ALA A 261 -4.24 -11.19 15.45
C ALA A 261 -5.27 -12.23 15.89
N GLU A 262 -5.07 -12.81 17.07
CA GLU A 262 -5.99 -13.79 17.66
C GLU A 262 -7.39 -13.22 17.94
N LYS A 263 -7.44 -11.91 18.20
CA LYS A 263 -8.69 -11.17 18.42
C LYS A 263 -8.61 -9.82 17.72
N GLN A 264 -9.69 -9.43 17.09
CA GLN A 264 -9.78 -8.11 16.42
C GLN A 264 -10.39 -7.03 17.32
N ALA A 265 -11.05 -7.41 18.41
CA ALA A 265 -11.65 -6.47 19.34
C ALA A 265 -11.49 -6.97 20.78
N VAL A 266 -11.11 -6.06 21.67
CA VAL A 266 -11.03 -6.29 23.12
C VAL A 266 -11.50 -5.04 23.84
N GLY A 267 -12.60 -5.16 24.59
CA GLY A 267 -13.18 -4.03 25.31
C GLY A 267 -13.53 -2.86 24.40
N ARG A 268 -12.86 -1.75 24.59
CA ARG A 268 -13.04 -0.49 23.85
C ARG A 268 -12.07 -0.29 22.68
N VAL A 269 -11.35 -1.33 22.28
CA VAL A 269 -10.35 -1.24 21.23
C VAL A 269 -10.63 -2.25 20.11
N ILE A 270 -10.59 -1.76 18.87
CA ILE A 270 -10.71 -2.57 17.64
C ILE A 270 -9.40 -2.42 16.87
N LEU A 271 -8.80 -3.55 16.48
CA LEU A 271 -7.68 -3.59 15.56
C LEU A 271 -8.19 -3.52 14.11
N MET A 272 -7.54 -2.71 13.27
CA MET A 272 -7.90 -2.53 11.86
C MET A 272 -6.67 -2.57 10.96
N GLY A 273 -6.86 -2.98 9.70
CA GLY A 273 -5.78 -3.06 8.70
C GLY A 273 -4.66 -3.97 9.14
N ASN A 274 -3.42 -3.55 8.95
CA ASN A 274 -2.23 -4.36 9.29
C ASN A 274 -2.06 -4.62 10.79
N ALA A 275 -2.70 -3.85 11.67
CA ALA A 275 -2.71 -4.13 13.09
C ALA A 275 -3.50 -5.41 13.42
N ALA A 276 -4.57 -5.69 12.67
CA ALA A 276 -5.37 -6.90 12.79
C ALA A 276 -4.82 -8.04 11.93
N ASN A 277 -4.64 -7.76 10.63
CA ASN A 277 -4.27 -8.78 9.64
C ASN A 277 -3.27 -8.18 8.64
N THR A 278 -2.01 -8.56 8.74
CA THR A 278 -1.04 -8.36 7.68
C THR A 278 -1.03 -9.61 6.82
N ILE A 279 -1.33 -9.47 5.55
CA ILE A 279 -1.28 -10.55 4.56
C ILE A 279 -0.32 -10.18 3.44
N HIS A 280 0.20 -11.22 2.87
CA HIS A 280 1.12 -11.21 1.74
C HIS A 280 0.51 -10.52 0.50
#